data_47fcd08def9bfb4fe21edd7db27f4e31
#
_entry.id   47fcd08def9bfb4fe21edd7db27f4e31
#
_cell.length_a   1.000
_cell.length_b   1.000
_cell.length_c   1.000
_cell.angle_alpha   90.00
_cell.angle_beta   90.00
_cell.angle_gamma   90.00
#
_symmetry.space_group_name_H-M   'P 1'
#
loop_
_entity.id
_entity.type
_entity.pdbx_description
1 polymer ?
#
loop_
_entity_poly.entity_id
_entity_poly.type
_entity_poly.pdbx_seq_one_letter_code
_entity_poly.pdbx_strand_id
1 'polypeptide(L)'
;MRAGLVGVIALLLAAFNAASALAETPCSKADFEAVVDEAAAALRSLNHQNTPQFQARLRQLKDKRGWSHEQFLLEASPFVRDEAIAAFDQKSEDFLTRITQGGQSQVTATALNCGLLVELRGSLASLVETQKAKWTYMFDKINGELRK
;
A
#
# COMPACT_ATOMS: atom_id res chain seq x y z
N MET A 1 3.67 56.42 -64.92
CA MET A 1 5.00 56.30 -64.32
C MET A 1 4.88 55.69 -63.00
N ARG A 2 5.64 54.59 -62.75
CA ARG A 2 6.04 53.93 -61.48
C ARG A 2 4.89 53.34 -60.61
N ALA A 3 4.52 52.12 -60.72
CA ALA A 3 5.18 50.92 -60.17
C ALA A 3 5.40 51.01 -58.64
N GLY A 4 4.61 50.27 -57.89
CA GLY A 4 4.73 50.06 -56.48
C GLY A 4 4.21 48.63 -56.13
N LEU A 5 5.11 47.65 -56.23
CA LEU A 5 4.88 46.29 -55.94
C LEU A 5 4.94 46.10 -54.40
N VAL A 6 3.84 45.81 -53.74
CA VAL A 6 3.83 45.47 -52.33
C VAL A 6 3.66 43.97 -52.24
N GLY A 7 4.78 43.30 -51.92
CA GLY A 7 4.80 41.88 -51.66
C GLY A 7 4.20 41.56 -50.31
N VAL A 8 3.16 40.74 -50.32
CA VAL A 8 2.60 40.14 -49.10
C VAL A 8 3.41 38.88 -48.78
N ILE A 9 4.24 38.97 -47.77
CA ILE A 9 4.92 37.80 -47.18
C ILE A 9 3.94 37.12 -46.24
N ALA A 10 3.36 36.03 -46.70
CA ALA A 10 2.57 35.14 -45.84
C ALA A 10 3.52 34.31 -44.98
N LEU A 11 3.64 34.66 -43.69
CA LEU A 11 4.33 33.86 -42.69
C LEU A 11 3.43 32.66 -42.32
N LEU A 12 3.77 31.48 -42.85
CA LEU A 12 3.22 30.21 -42.40
C LEU A 12 3.84 29.83 -41.05
N LEU A 13 3.15 30.14 -39.96
CA LEU A 13 3.43 29.58 -38.63
C LEU A 13 2.96 28.13 -38.59
N ALA A 14 3.87 27.20 -38.89
CA ALA A 14 3.66 25.79 -38.61
C ALA A 14 3.72 25.59 -37.09
N ALA A 15 2.54 25.49 -36.45
CA ALA A 15 2.44 25.07 -35.08
C ALA A 15 2.84 23.57 -34.99
N PHE A 16 4.07 23.34 -34.58
CA PHE A 16 4.52 22.00 -34.15
C PHE A 16 3.78 21.65 -32.87
N ASN A 17 2.66 20.94 -32.97
CA ASN A 17 2.09 20.21 -31.87
C ASN A 17 3.04 19.05 -31.55
N ALA A 18 4.01 19.28 -30.68
CA ALA A 18 4.75 18.22 -30.01
C ALA A 18 3.78 17.57 -29.01
N ALA A 19 3.02 16.58 -29.45
CA ALA A 19 2.40 15.65 -28.57
C ALA A 19 3.55 14.94 -27.84
N SER A 20 3.81 15.37 -26.59
CA SER A 20 4.66 14.64 -25.67
C SER A 20 3.96 13.30 -25.42
N ALA A 21 4.29 12.29 -26.22
CA ALA A 21 4.02 10.93 -25.86
C ALA A 21 4.74 10.72 -24.51
N LEU A 22 3.99 10.61 -23.42
CA LEU A 22 4.50 10.10 -22.16
C LEU A 22 5.02 8.72 -22.48
N ALA A 23 6.32 8.60 -22.72
CA ALA A 23 6.97 7.32 -22.89
C ALA A 23 6.73 6.57 -21.58
N GLU A 24 5.90 5.52 -21.63
CA GLU A 24 5.73 4.62 -20.50
C GLU A 24 7.12 4.17 -20.07
N THR A 25 7.43 4.40 -18.80
CA THR A 25 8.72 3.95 -18.24
C THR A 25 8.81 2.45 -18.46
N PRO A 26 9.84 1.95 -19.18
CA PRO A 26 9.96 0.52 -19.44
C PRO A 26 10.04 -0.23 -18.11
N CYS A 27 9.24 -1.27 -17.95
CA CYS A 27 9.26 -2.15 -16.80
C CYS A 27 9.88 -3.51 -17.16
N SER A 28 10.35 -4.21 -16.16
CA SER A 28 10.96 -5.53 -16.27
C SER A 28 10.22 -6.57 -15.43
N LYS A 29 10.47 -7.85 -15.67
CA LYS A 29 9.97 -8.93 -14.79
C LYS A 29 10.44 -8.76 -13.36
N ALA A 30 11.70 -8.32 -13.17
CA ALA A 30 12.26 -8.05 -11.86
C ALA A 30 11.49 -6.96 -11.09
N ASP A 31 10.88 -5.97 -11.76
CA ASP A 31 10.06 -4.97 -11.09
C ASP A 31 8.76 -5.58 -10.49
N PHE A 32 8.19 -6.58 -11.15
CA PHE A 32 7.02 -7.31 -10.63
C PHE A 32 7.38 -8.25 -9.48
N GLU A 33 8.52 -8.91 -9.54
CA GLU A 33 9.06 -9.71 -8.43
C GLU A 33 9.33 -8.80 -7.22
N ALA A 34 9.96 -7.66 -7.45
CA ALA A 34 10.29 -6.69 -6.39
C ALA A 34 9.04 -6.20 -5.64
N VAL A 35 7.94 -5.88 -6.32
CA VAL A 35 6.72 -5.40 -5.63
C VAL A 35 6.11 -6.48 -4.73
N VAL A 36 6.21 -7.76 -5.10
CA VAL A 36 5.75 -8.88 -4.24
C VAL A 36 6.67 -9.02 -3.02
N ASP A 37 7.98 -8.98 -3.22
CA ASP A 37 8.96 -9.06 -2.14
C ASP A 37 8.86 -7.87 -1.17
N GLU A 38 8.66 -6.67 -1.70
CA GLU A 38 8.43 -5.45 -0.91
C GLU A 38 7.18 -5.57 -0.04
N ALA A 39 6.08 -6.14 -0.55
CA ALA A 39 4.87 -6.36 0.22
C ALA A 39 5.12 -7.31 1.40
N ALA A 40 5.79 -8.43 1.15
CA ALA A 40 6.14 -9.39 2.19
C ALA A 40 7.12 -8.78 3.22
N ALA A 41 8.11 -8.00 2.77
CA ALA A 41 9.06 -7.33 3.65
C ALA A 41 8.38 -6.26 4.52
N ALA A 42 7.47 -5.45 3.94
CA ALA A 42 6.74 -4.43 4.67
C ALA A 42 5.86 -5.03 5.78
N LEU A 43 5.13 -6.12 5.50
CA LEU A 43 4.33 -6.82 6.50
C LEU A 43 5.18 -7.38 7.63
N ARG A 44 6.30 -8.05 7.30
CA ARG A 44 7.24 -8.56 8.32
C ARG A 44 7.78 -7.43 9.20
N SER A 45 8.19 -6.31 8.60
CA SER A 45 8.71 -5.16 9.32
C SER A 45 7.68 -4.56 10.28
N LEU A 46 6.45 -4.33 9.82
CA LEU A 46 5.36 -3.82 10.67
C LEU A 46 5.06 -4.74 11.84
N ASN A 47 4.98 -6.05 11.59
CA ASN A 47 4.73 -7.02 12.65
C ASN A 47 5.90 -7.09 13.64
N HIS A 48 7.13 -7.09 13.16
CA HIS A 48 8.32 -7.12 14.02
C HIS A 48 8.41 -5.89 14.93
N GLN A 49 8.02 -4.73 14.44
CA GLN A 49 8.03 -3.48 15.21
C GLN A 49 6.90 -3.42 16.23
N ASN A 50 5.70 -3.82 15.87
CA ASN A 50 4.50 -3.59 16.66
C ASN A 50 4.18 -4.74 17.64
N THR A 51 4.42 -6.00 17.27
CA THR A 51 4.06 -7.16 18.07
C THR A 51 4.64 -7.12 19.49
N PRO A 52 5.95 -6.89 19.71
CA PRO A 52 6.50 -6.89 21.08
C PRO A 52 5.94 -5.75 21.93
N GLN A 53 5.72 -4.59 21.33
CA GLN A 53 5.15 -3.44 22.03
C GLN A 53 3.70 -3.70 22.44
N PHE A 54 2.91 -4.27 21.53
CA PHE A 54 1.52 -4.61 21.80
C PHE A 54 1.39 -5.70 22.89
N GLN A 55 2.22 -6.73 22.83
CA GLN A 55 2.30 -7.76 23.87
C GLN A 55 2.67 -7.17 25.23
N ALA A 56 3.57 -6.18 25.26
CA ALA A 56 3.90 -5.48 26.50
C ALA A 56 2.68 -4.74 27.09
N ARG A 57 1.88 -4.07 26.24
CA ARG A 57 0.64 -3.42 26.69
C ARG A 57 -0.40 -4.44 27.20
N LEU A 58 -0.53 -5.58 26.54
CA LEU A 58 -1.42 -6.66 27.03
C LEU A 58 -0.98 -7.18 28.40
N ARG A 59 0.32 -7.36 28.65
CA ARG A 59 0.84 -7.75 29.96
C ARG A 59 0.56 -6.69 31.02
N GLN A 60 0.78 -5.39 30.70
CA GLN A 60 0.45 -4.30 31.61
C GLN A 60 -1.04 -4.29 31.99
N LEU A 61 -1.92 -4.55 31.01
CA LEU A 61 -3.37 -4.64 31.26
C LEU A 61 -3.73 -5.83 32.13
N LYS A 62 -3.12 -7.00 31.87
CA LYS A 62 -3.26 -8.20 32.71
C LYS A 62 -2.92 -7.88 34.17
N ASP A 63 -1.76 -7.27 34.41
CA ASP A 63 -1.26 -6.94 35.76
C ASP A 63 -2.18 -5.92 36.42
N LYS A 64 -2.56 -4.88 35.70
CA LYS A 64 -3.48 -3.84 36.22
C LYS A 64 -4.85 -4.41 36.65
N ARG A 65 -5.37 -5.39 35.89
CA ARG A 65 -6.68 -6.02 36.14
C ARG A 65 -6.60 -7.20 37.10
N GLY A 66 -5.39 -7.64 37.47
CA GLY A 66 -5.20 -8.82 38.33
C GLY A 66 -5.66 -10.12 37.71
N TRP A 67 -5.62 -10.23 36.37
CA TRP A 67 -6.12 -11.41 35.65
C TRP A 67 -5.20 -12.62 35.90
N SER A 68 -5.79 -13.77 36.19
CA SER A 68 -5.09 -15.04 36.10
C SER A 68 -4.66 -15.33 34.65
N HIS A 69 -3.86 -16.36 34.44
CA HIS A 69 -3.46 -16.78 33.09
C HIS A 69 -4.69 -17.15 32.22
N GLU A 70 -5.61 -17.91 32.79
CA GLU A 70 -6.83 -18.34 32.11
C GLU A 70 -7.74 -17.15 31.74
N GLN A 71 -7.95 -16.24 32.70
CA GLN A 71 -8.68 -15.00 32.44
C GLN A 71 -8.03 -14.17 31.35
N PHE A 72 -6.70 -14.04 31.36
CA PHE A 72 -5.99 -13.29 30.34
C PHE A 72 -6.21 -13.84 28.93
N LEU A 73 -6.25 -15.15 28.74
CA LEU A 73 -6.50 -15.74 27.41
C LEU A 73 -7.89 -15.39 26.87
N LEU A 74 -8.88 -15.27 27.75
CA LEU A 74 -10.25 -14.89 27.39
C LEU A 74 -10.37 -13.38 27.18
N GLU A 75 -9.92 -12.60 28.16
CA GLU A 75 -10.09 -11.13 28.20
C GLU A 75 -9.19 -10.40 27.20
N ALA A 76 -8.06 -10.97 26.81
CA ALA A 76 -7.19 -10.41 25.78
C ALA A 76 -7.72 -10.59 24.34
N SER A 77 -8.61 -11.56 24.12
CA SER A 77 -9.13 -11.89 22.78
C SER A 77 -9.73 -10.70 22.05
N PRO A 78 -10.58 -9.83 22.66
CA PRO A 78 -11.16 -8.68 21.97
C PRO A 78 -10.14 -7.65 21.49
N PHE A 79 -8.92 -7.63 22.02
CA PHE A 79 -7.86 -6.70 21.59
C PHE A 79 -7.14 -7.15 20.32
N VAL A 80 -7.30 -8.42 19.93
CA VAL A 80 -6.69 -9.02 18.74
C VAL A 80 -7.72 -9.53 17.75
N ARG A 81 -8.99 -9.57 18.12
CA ARG A 81 -10.10 -10.07 17.29
C ARG A 81 -11.37 -9.31 17.60
N ASP A 82 -11.82 -8.53 16.64
CA ASP A 82 -13.15 -7.94 16.58
C ASP A 82 -13.53 -7.66 15.12
N GLU A 83 -14.72 -7.13 14.89
CA GLU A 83 -15.20 -6.85 13.52
C GLU A 83 -14.32 -5.84 12.78
N ALA A 84 -13.79 -4.82 13.48
CA ALA A 84 -12.93 -3.82 12.87
C ALA A 84 -11.57 -4.43 12.48
N ILE A 85 -10.98 -5.26 13.34
CA ILE A 85 -9.74 -5.98 13.05
C ILE A 85 -9.94 -6.93 11.88
N ALA A 86 -11.05 -7.68 11.86
CA ALA A 86 -11.39 -8.58 10.76
C ALA A 86 -11.55 -7.83 9.43
N ALA A 87 -12.14 -6.63 9.44
CA ALA A 87 -12.26 -5.80 8.25
C ALA A 87 -10.90 -5.31 7.72
N PHE A 88 -9.96 -4.95 8.61
CA PHE A 88 -8.59 -4.63 8.22
C PHE A 88 -7.87 -5.84 7.63
N ASP A 89 -8.05 -7.04 8.22
CA ASP A 89 -7.43 -8.27 7.75
C ASP A 89 -7.95 -8.64 6.36
N GLN A 90 -9.26 -8.61 6.15
CA GLN A 90 -9.86 -8.88 4.84
C GLN A 90 -9.33 -7.92 3.77
N LYS A 91 -9.32 -6.62 4.07
CA LYS A 91 -8.82 -5.61 3.13
C LYS A 91 -7.34 -5.81 2.80
N SER A 92 -6.54 -6.21 3.77
CA SER A 92 -5.12 -6.50 3.57
C SER A 92 -4.90 -7.75 2.73
N GLU A 93 -5.71 -8.79 2.94
CA GLU A 93 -5.68 -10.01 2.14
C GLU A 93 -6.06 -9.74 0.68
N ASP A 94 -7.07 -8.90 0.43
CA ASP A 94 -7.47 -8.48 -0.92
C ASP A 94 -6.33 -7.77 -1.66
N PHE A 95 -5.62 -6.85 -0.99
CA PHE A 95 -4.44 -6.18 -1.58
C PHE A 95 -3.30 -7.16 -1.82
N LEU A 96 -2.98 -8.01 -0.83
CA LEU A 96 -1.90 -8.99 -0.94
C LEU A 96 -2.16 -9.99 -2.07
N THR A 97 -3.38 -10.49 -2.19
CA THR A 97 -3.81 -11.38 -3.27
C THR A 97 -3.62 -10.71 -4.63
N ARG A 98 -4.06 -9.46 -4.77
CA ARG A 98 -3.89 -8.68 -6.01
C ARG A 98 -2.41 -8.52 -6.39
N ILE A 99 -1.56 -8.15 -5.41
CA ILE A 99 -0.13 -7.97 -5.62
C ILE A 99 0.51 -9.30 -6.06
N THR A 100 0.23 -10.38 -5.33
CA THR A 100 0.83 -11.69 -5.57
C THR A 100 0.41 -12.26 -6.93
N GLN A 101 -0.88 -12.29 -7.20
CA GLN A 101 -1.40 -12.84 -8.47
C GLN A 101 -1.00 -11.97 -9.66
N GLY A 102 -1.11 -10.64 -9.53
CA GLY A 102 -0.69 -9.71 -10.56
C GLY A 102 0.81 -9.80 -10.85
N GLY A 103 1.64 -9.84 -9.82
CA GLY A 103 3.08 -10.01 -9.97
C GLY A 103 3.45 -11.32 -10.67
N GLN A 104 2.93 -12.44 -10.18
CA GLN A 104 3.20 -13.78 -10.75
C GLN A 104 2.74 -13.89 -12.21
N SER A 105 1.59 -13.32 -12.57
CA SER A 105 1.09 -13.36 -13.94
C SER A 105 2.04 -12.68 -14.94
N GLN A 106 2.74 -11.64 -14.50
CA GLN A 106 3.66 -10.88 -15.36
C GLN A 106 5.04 -11.54 -15.49
N VAL A 107 5.51 -12.24 -14.46
CA VAL A 107 6.78 -13.00 -14.53
C VAL A 107 6.72 -14.07 -15.62
N THR A 108 5.57 -14.69 -15.85
CA THR A 108 5.36 -15.71 -16.90
C THR A 108 4.86 -15.14 -18.23
N ALA A 109 4.51 -13.86 -18.31
CA ALA A 109 3.98 -13.23 -19.50
C ALA A 109 5.02 -13.10 -20.61
N THR A 110 4.57 -13.19 -21.86
CA THR A 110 5.40 -12.92 -23.05
C THR A 110 5.55 -11.42 -23.32
N ALA A 111 4.56 -10.63 -22.93
CA ALA A 111 4.58 -9.16 -22.99
C ALA A 111 4.16 -8.58 -21.63
N LEU A 112 4.91 -7.60 -21.14
CA LEU A 112 4.68 -6.99 -19.86
C LEU A 112 3.64 -5.86 -19.95
N ASN A 113 2.75 -5.79 -18.96
CA ASN A 113 1.83 -4.68 -18.77
C ASN A 113 2.38 -3.72 -17.70
N CYS A 114 3.11 -2.69 -18.13
CA CYS A 114 3.71 -1.72 -17.21
C CYS A 114 2.67 -0.87 -16.46
N GLY A 115 1.47 -0.68 -17.02
CA GLY A 115 0.34 -0.06 -16.30
C GLY A 115 -0.07 -0.87 -15.07
N LEU A 116 -0.10 -2.20 -15.18
CA LEU A 116 -0.37 -3.07 -14.05
C LEU A 116 0.66 -2.91 -12.92
N LEU A 117 1.95 -2.71 -13.25
CA LEU A 117 2.98 -2.47 -12.22
C LEU A 117 2.65 -1.23 -11.37
N VAL A 118 2.16 -0.16 -11.99
CA VAL A 118 1.72 1.06 -11.26
C VAL A 118 0.57 0.73 -10.33
N GLU A 119 -0.41 -0.04 -10.78
CA GLU A 119 -1.54 -0.49 -9.95
C GLU A 119 -1.10 -1.36 -8.77
N LEU A 120 -0.14 -2.28 -8.99
CA LEU A 120 0.39 -3.13 -7.92
C LEU A 120 1.17 -2.33 -6.88
N ARG A 121 1.94 -1.34 -7.29
CA ARG A 121 2.59 -0.40 -6.34
C ARG A 121 1.58 0.42 -5.55
N GLY A 122 0.48 0.85 -6.16
CA GLY A 122 -0.64 1.48 -5.46
C GLY A 122 -1.30 0.53 -4.44
N SER A 123 -1.47 -0.74 -4.81
CA SER A 123 -2.00 -1.77 -3.90
C SER A 123 -1.05 -2.03 -2.74
N LEU A 124 0.27 -2.04 -2.98
CA LEU A 124 1.27 -2.15 -1.92
C LEU A 124 1.20 -0.98 -0.92
N ALA A 125 1.12 0.25 -1.41
CA ALA A 125 0.96 1.41 -0.55
C ALA A 125 -0.32 1.31 0.30
N SER A 126 -1.43 0.90 -0.30
CA SER A 126 -2.71 0.69 0.38
C SER A 126 -2.67 -0.43 1.41
N LEU A 127 -1.95 -1.52 1.13
CA LEU A 127 -1.70 -2.62 2.08
C LEU A 127 -0.96 -2.12 3.33
N VAL A 128 0.13 -1.38 3.12
CA VAL A 128 0.94 -0.83 4.22
C VAL A 128 0.12 0.11 5.09
N GLU A 129 -0.62 1.04 4.49
CA GLU A 129 -1.49 1.97 5.24
C GLU A 129 -2.63 1.24 5.98
N THR A 130 -3.22 0.21 5.38
CA THR A 130 -4.24 -0.61 6.04
C THR A 130 -3.68 -1.32 7.27
N GLN A 131 -2.48 -1.88 7.19
CA GLN A 131 -1.84 -2.55 8.32
C GLN A 131 -1.40 -1.57 9.41
N LYS A 132 -0.91 -0.38 9.05
CA LYS A 132 -0.63 0.68 10.02
C LYS A 132 -1.90 1.12 10.77
N ALA A 133 -3.00 1.31 10.04
CA ALA A 133 -4.29 1.68 10.63
C ALA A 133 -4.81 0.59 11.59
N LYS A 134 -4.65 -0.69 11.24
CA LYS A 134 -4.97 -1.82 12.13
C LYS A 134 -4.17 -1.75 13.43
N TRP A 135 -2.84 -1.57 13.35
CA TRP A 135 -2.01 -1.46 14.54
C TRP A 135 -2.39 -0.26 15.40
N THR A 136 -2.64 0.90 14.78
CA THR A 136 -3.12 2.10 15.49
C THR A 136 -4.41 1.81 16.24
N TYR A 137 -5.40 1.22 15.58
CA TYR A 137 -6.66 0.83 16.21
C TYR A 137 -6.47 -0.10 17.41
N MET A 138 -5.64 -1.13 17.26
CA MET A 138 -5.35 -2.08 18.34
C MET A 138 -4.67 -1.39 19.53
N PHE A 139 -3.69 -0.53 19.29
CA PHE A 139 -3.02 0.24 20.35
C PHE A 139 -3.95 1.23 21.03
N ASP A 140 -4.79 1.94 20.29
CA ASP A 140 -5.76 2.89 20.86
C ASP A 140 -6.75 2.19 21.77
N LYS A 141 -7.23 1.03 21.35
CA LYS A 141 -8.16 0.20 22.13
C LYS A 141 -7.54 -0.23 23.46
N ILE A 142 -6.34 -0.80 23.44
CA ILE A 142 -5.68 -1.26 24.67
C ILE A 142 -5.22 -0.11 25.57
N ASN A 143 -4.74 0.98 24.99
CA ASN A 143 -4.37 2.17 25.74
C ASN A 143 -5.59 2.84 26.40
N GLY A 144 -6.76 2.77 25.74
CA GLY A 144 -8.04 3.19 26.32
C GLY A 144 -8.36 2.44 27.61
N GLU A 145 -8.16 1.12 27.63
CA GLU A 145 -8.38 0.30 28.83
C GLU A 145 -7.31 0.52 29.92
N LEU A 146 -6.09 0.77 29.51
CA LEU A 146 -5.01 1.09 30.46
C LEU A 146 -5.22 2.43 31.17
N ARG A 147 -5.98 3.36 30.61
CA ARG A 147 -6.31 4.66 31.24
C ARG A 147 -7.47 4.59 32.26
N LYS A 148 -8.34 3.57 32.19
CA LYS A 148 -9.43 3.34 33.14
C LYS A 148 -8.93 2.79 34.46
#